data_f65ec47cab918da81b2bdccdcfb31483
#
_entry.id   f65ec47cab918da81b2bdccdcfb31483
#
_cell.length_a   1.000
_cell.length_b   1.000
_cell.length_c   1.000
_cell.angle_alpha   90.00
_cell.angle_beta   90.00
_cell.angle_gamma   90.00
#
_symmetry.space_group_name_H-M   'P 1'
#
loop_
_entity.id
_entity.type
_entity.pdbx_description
1 polymer ?
#
loop_
_entity_poly.entity_id
_entity_poly.type
_entity_poly.pdbx_seq_one_letter_code
_entity_poly.pdbx_strand_id
1 'polypeptide(L)'
;MLHLVLDTTALRSDPARKKAAFQSLTRLSQAMEVQIYIPYIVQQEFLSQEEDQYRTHLQKVISSIQALQKRLLPEETVNFLKNSIESFKNTQSKLDNFSCQIFKVWCNQ
;
A
#
# COMPACT_ATOMS: atom_id res chain seq x y z
N MET A 1 -27.17 -13.72 -0.56
CA MET A 1 -25.85 -13.06 -0.60
C MET A 1 -26.00 -11.56 -0.36
N LEU A 2 -25.21 -11.00 0.52
CA LEU A 2 -25.18 -9.57 0.77
C LEU A 2 -24.25 -8.88 -0.25
N HIS A 3 -24.66 -7.71 -0.69
CA HIS A 3 -23.87 -6.85 -1.55
C HIS A 3 -23.35 -5.66 -0.74
N LEU A 4 -22.05 -5.46 -0.73
CA LEU A 4 -21.41 -4.42 0.05
C LEU A 4 -20.61 -3.51 -0.87
N VAL A 5 -20.84 -2.20 -0.77
CA VAL A 5 -20.09 -1.18 -1.50
C VAL A 5 -19.15 -0.48 -0.52
N LEU A 6 -17.86 -0.47 -0.82
CA LEU A 6 -16.86 0.22 -0.03
C LEU A 6 -16.55 1.57 -0.63
N ASP A 7 -16.40 2.58 0.22
CA ASP A 7 -15.98 3.92 -0.19
C ASP A 7 -14.50 4.16 0.16
N THR A 8 -13.99 5.33 -0.22
CA THR A 8 -12.59 5.70 0.04
C THR A 8 -12.28 5.74 1.53
N THR A 9 -13.21 6.20 2.35
CA THR A 9 -13.02 6.31 3.80
C THR A 9 -12.79 4.93 4.43
N ALA A 10 -13.58 3.93 4.02
CA ALA A 10 -13.41 2.56 4.51
C ALA A 10 -12.04 2.00 4.14
N LEU A 11 -11.60 2.21 2.90
CA LEU A 11 -10.29 1.74 2.44
C LEU A 11 -9.13 2.45 3.16
N ARG A 12 -9.25 3.75 3.40
CA ARG A 12 -8.22 4.54 4.07
C ARG A 12 -8.07 4.20 5.55
N SER A 13 -9.11 3.67 6.18
CA SER A 13 -9.05 3.27 7.58
C SER A 13 -8.10 2.09 7.80
N ASP A 14 -7.87 1.29 6.78
CA ASP A 14 -7.00 0.11 6.83
C ASP A 14 -6.42 -0.18 5.44
N PRO A 15 -5.46 0.64 4.95
CA PRO A 15 -4.94 0.51 3.60
C PRO A 15 -4.34 -0.86 3.28
N ALA A 16 -3.71 -1.50 4.26
CA ALA A 16 -3.11 -2.82 4.10
C ALA A 16 -4.10 -3.96 4.34
N ARG A 17 -5.34 -3.66 4.76
CA ARG A 17 -6.41 -4.62 5.05
C ARG A 17 -5.99 -5.69 6.05
N LYS A 18 -5.28 -5.29 7.08
CA LYS A 18 -4.77 -6.18 8.13
C LYS A 18 -5.64 -6.23 9.37
N LYS A 19 -6.58 -5.28 9.53
CA LYS A 19 -7.46 -5.24 10.68
C LYS A 19 -8.51 -6.35 10.60
N ALA A 20 -9.04 -6.74 11.77
CA ALA A 20 -9.95 -7.87 11.89
C ALA A 20 -11.20 -7.72 11.02
N ALA A 21 -11.75 -6.52 10.92
CA ALA A 21 -12.96 -6.27 10.11
C ALA A 21 -12.73 -6.60 8.64
N PHE A 22 -11.60 -6.17 8.06
CA PHE A 22 -11.28 -6.48 6.67
C PHE A 22 -10.94 -7.94 6.45
N GLN A 23 -10.28 -8.58 7.40
CA GLN A 23 -10.02 -10.01 7.34
C GLN A 23 -11.32 -10.82 7.36
N SER A 24 -12.28 -10.41 8.17
CA SER A 24 -13.60 -11.04 8.22
C SER A 24 -14.34 -10.87 6.90
N LEU A 25 -14.31 -9.67 6.31
CA LEU A 25 -14.92 -9.41 4.99
C LEU A 25 -14.29 -10.27 3.90
N THR A 26 -12.98 -10.43 3.93
CA THR A 26 -12.26 -11.26 2.96
C THR A 26 -12.73 -12.72 3.07
N ARG A 27 -12.85 -13.25 4.28
CA ARG A 27 -13.33 -14.61 4.50
C ARG A 27 -14.77 -14.81 4.02
N LEU A 28 -15.64 -13.84 4.32
CA LEU A 28 -17.04 -13.88 3.87
C LEU A 28 -17.14 -13.81 2.34
N SER A 29 -16.30 -13.01 1.71
CA SER A 29 -16.23 -12.92 0.27
C SER A 29 -15.75 -14.23 -0.36
N GLN A 30 -14.73 -14.86 0.22
CA GLN A 30 -14.23 -16.15 -0.24
C GLN A 30 -15.26 -17.27 -0.06
N ALA A 31 -16.08 -17.20 0.99
CA ALA A 31 -17.19 -18.13 1.23
C ALA A 31 -18.43 -17.82 0.39
N MET A 32 -18.38 -16.80 -0.46
CA MET A 32 -19.48 -16.38 -1.32
C MET A 32 -20.74 -15.93 -0.56
N GLU A 33 -20.58 -15.52 0.68
CA GLU A 33 -21.68 -14.98 1.49
C GLU A 33 -21.87 -13.48 1.31
N VAL A 34 -20.82 -12.78 0.90
CA VAL A 34 -20.81 -11.33 0.66
C VAL A 34 -20.15 -11.07 -0.69
N GLN A 35 -20.77 -10.20 -1.49
CA GLN A 35 -20.16 -9.65 -2.69
C GLN A 35 -19.70 -8.23 -2.39
N ILE A 36 -18.40 -7.99 -2.54
CA ILE A 36 -17.80 -6.68 -2.28
C ILE A 36 -17.65 -5.93 -3.60
N TYR A 37 -18.14 -4.70 -3.64
CA TYR A 37 -18.01 -3.80 -4.78
C TYR A 37 -17.19 -2.58 -4.37
N ILE A 38 -16.16 -2.27 -5.14
CA ILE A 38 -15.40 -1.05 -4.98
C ILE A 38 -15.52 -0.30 -6.31
N PRO A 39 -16.30 0.80 -6.36
CA PRO A 39 -16.47 1.56 -7.60
C PRO A 39 -15.12 1.99 -8.18
N TYR A 40 -15.02 2.02 -9.50
CA TYR A 40 -13.77 2.35 -10.18
C TYR A 40 -13.20 3.69 -9.72
N ILE A 41 -14.06 4.71 -9.57
CA ILE A 41 -13.60 6.03 -9.12
C ILE A 41 -13.03 5.98 -7.70
N VAL A 42 -13.60 5.14 -6.82
CA VAL A 42 -13.09 4.94 -5.46
C VAL A 42 -11.72 4.26 -5.51
N GLN A 43 -11.54 3.26 -6.36
CA GLN A 43 -10.25 2.61 -6.56
C GLN A 43 -9.18 3.61 -7.01
N GLN A 44 -9.49 4.44 -7.98
CA GLN A 44 -8.55 5.44 -8.49
C GLN A 44 -8.21 6.50 -7.45
N GLU A 45 -9.19 6.97 -6.71
CA GLU A 45 -8.98 7.92 -5.62
C GLU A 45 -8.09 7.33 -4.53
N PHE A 46 -8.38 6.10 -4.12
CA PHE A 46 -7.58 5.41 -3.11
C PHE A 46 -6.14 5.21 -3.56
N LEU A 47 -5.92 4.73 -4.79
CA LEU A 47 -4.58 4.51 -5.33
C LEU A 47 -3.79 5.80 -5.40
N SER A 48 -4.42 6.89 -5.84
CA SER A 48 -3.77 8.20 -5.91
C SER A 48 -3.33 8.69 -4.52
N GLN A 49 -4.19 8.53 -3.52
CA GLN A 49 -3.88 8.90 -2.14
C GLN A 49 -2.77 8.04 -1.54
N GLU A 50 -2.80 6.74 -1.79
CA GLU A 50 -1.75 5.83 -1.32
C GLU A 50 -0.41 6.14 -1.97
N GLU A 51 -0.40 6.46 -3.24
CA GLU A 51 0.82 6.86 -3.95
C GLU A 51 1.40 8.15 -3.36
N ASP A 52 0.56 9.15 -3.07
CA ASP A 52 0.99 10.40 -2.46
C ASP A 52 1.53 10.17 -1.04
N GLN A 53 0.87 9.36 -0.24
CA GLN A 53 1.32 9.00 1.11
C GLN A 53 2.66 8.27 1.07
N TYR A 54 2.79 7.30 0.19
CA TYR A 54 4.02 6.55 0.03
C TYR A 54 5.17 7.48 -0.37
N ARG A 55 4.94 8.35 -1.35
CA ARG A 55 5.95 9.31 -1.83
C ARG A 55 6.40 10.25 -0.72
N THR A 56 5.46 10.74 0.08
CA THR A 56 5.75 11.63 1.21
C THR A 56 6.61 10.94 2.26
N HIS A 57 6.22 9.73 2.66
CA HIS A 57 6.98 8.95 3.64
C HIS A 57 8.35 8.54 3.10
N LEU A 58 8.42 8.17 1.82
CA LEU A 58 9.67 7.81 1.17
C LEU A 58 10.67 8.97 1.21
N GLN A 59 10.22 10.18 0.92
CA GLN A 59 11.09 11.36 0.97
C GLN A 59 11.63 11.61 2.38
N LYS A 60 10.81 11.40 3.41
CA LYS A 60 11.25 11.53 4.80
C LYS A 60 12.33 10.50 5.14
N VAL A 61 12.13 9.26 4.71
CA VAL A 61 13.11 8.18 4.94
C VAL A 61 14.40 8.49 4.21
N ILE A 62 14.36 8.88 2.94
CA ILE A 62 15.54 9.20 2.15
C ILE A 62 16.29 10.37 2.78
N SER A 63 15.59 11.42 3.20
CA SER A 63 16.24 12.58 3.86
C SER A 63 16.95 12.18 5.15
N SER A 64 16.32 11.30 5.94
CA SER A 64 16.91 10.79 7.17
C SER A 64 18.17 9.95 6.90
N ILE A 65 18.12 9.11 5.86
CA ILE A 65 19.29 8.31 5.46
C ILE A 65 20.42 9.21 4.96
N GLN A 66 20.10 10.22 4.16
CA GLN A 66 21.10 11.17 3.65
C GLN A 66 21.75 11.96 4.79
N ALA A 67 20.98 12.34 5.80
CA ALA A 67 21.53 12.99 7.00
C ALA A 67 22.48 12.06 7.74
N LEU A 68 22.14 10.78 7.84
CA LEU A 68 22.98 9.78 8.46
C LEU A 68 24.28 9.54 7.67
N GLN A 69 24.20 9.57 6.33
CA GLN A 69 25.36 9.39 5.44
C GLN A 69 26.41 10.49 5.60
N LYS A 70 26.05 11.65 6.13
CA LYS A 70 27.01 12.73 6.42
C LYS A 70 27.84 12.47 7.65
N ARG A 71 27.51 11.46 8.43
CA ARG A 71 28.26 11.07 9.61
C ARG A 71 29.39 10.11 9.25
N LEU A 72 30.34 9.97 10.15
CA LEU A 72 31.42 8.99 10.00
C LEU A 72 30.85 7.59 10.24
N LEU A 73 30.73 6.81 9.17
CA LEU A 73 30.15 5.47 9.20
C LEU A 73 31.11 4.45 8.60
N PRO A 74 31.04 3.18 9.05
CA PRO A 74 31.75 2.09 8.37
C PRO A 74 31.25 1.96 6.91
N GLU A 75 32.16 1.54 6.03
CA GLU A 75 31.85 1.39 4.60
C GLU A 75 30.68 0.45 4.34
N GLU A 76 30.59 -0.64 5.09
CA GLU A 76 29.48 -1.59 5.00
C GLU A 76 28.12 -0.92 5.25
N THR A 77 28.05 -0.04 6.24
CA THR A 77 26.84 0.70 6.56
C THR A 77 26.49 1.69 5.46
N VAL A 78 27.47 2.37 4.88
CA VAL A 78 27.24 3.29 3.75
C VAL A 78 26.66 2.55 2.57
N ASN A 79 27.19 1.38 2.21
CA ASN A 79 26.70 0.56 1.12
C ASN A 79 25.30 0.04 1.38
N PHE A 80 25.00 -0.40 2.60
CA PHE A 80 23.66 -0.83 3.01
C PHE A 80 22.64 0.29 2.83
N LEU A 81 22.98 1.52 3.23
CA LEU A 81 22.08 2.67 3.12
C LEU A 81 21.79 3.03 1.66
N LYS A 82 22.81 2.99 0.79
CA LYS A 82 22.62 3.22 -0.66
C LYS A 82 21.70 2.18 -1.28
N ASN A 83 21.89 0.91 -0.97
CA ASN A 83 21.08 -0.18 -1.46
C ASN A 83 19.63 -0.06 -0.97
N SER A 84 19.43 0.38 0.26
CA SER A 84 18.11 0.62 0.83
C SER A 84 17.36 1.72 0.09
N ILE A 85 18.03 2.82 -0.26
CA ILE A 85 17.42 3.91 -1.03
C ILE A 85 16.95 3.39 -2.40
N GLU A 86 17.78 2.63 -3.10
CA GLU A 86 17.42 2.06 -4.40
C GLU A 86 16.22 1.11 -4.28
N SER A 87 16.21 0.26 -3.25
CA SER A 87 15.12 -0.66 -3.00
C SER A 87 13.79 0.06 -2.79
N PHE A 88 13.79 1.14 -2.00
CA PHE A 88 12.59 1.95 -1.77
C PHE A 88 12.08 2.61 -3.05
N LYS A 89 12.97 3.14 -3.87
CA LYS A 89 12.59 3.74 -5.16
C LYS A 89 12.00 2.72 -6.12
N ASN A 90 12.55 1.51 -6.15
CA ASN A 90 12.03 0.42 -6.98
C ASN A 90 10.66 -0.04 -6.51
N THR A 91 10.43 -0.10 -5.20
CA THR A 91 9.13 -0.46 -4.62
C THR A 91 8.06 0.53 -5.04
N GLN A 92 8.38 1.83 -5.08
CA GLN A 92 7.42 2.86 -5.50
C GLN A 92 6.88 2.60 -6.92
N SER A 93 7.73 2.17 -7.84
CA SER A 93 7.32 1.90 -9.22
C SER A 93 6.41 0.67 -9.35
N LYS A 94 6.38 -0.21 -8.35
CA LYS A 94 5.57 -1.44 -8.35
C LYS A 94 4.28 -1.32 -7.57
N LEU A 95 4.07 -0.21 -6.87
CA LEU A 95 2.95 -0.04 -5.94
C LEU A 95 1.60 -0.13 -6.64
N ASP A 96 1.46 0.47 -7.80
CA ASP A 96 0.21 0.49 -8.56
C ASP A 96 -0.24 -0.91 -8.95
N ASN A 97 0.68 -1.73 -9.46
CA ASN A 97 0.38 -3.11 -9.86
C ASN A 97 -0.07 -3.95 -8.67
N PHE A 98 0.62 -3.80 -7.55
CA PHE A 98 0.27 -4.52 -6.33
C PHE A 98 -1.14 -4.17 -5.85
N SER A 99 -1.48 -2.89 -5.81
CA SER A 99 -2.80 -2.43 -5.37
C SER A 99 -3.91 -2.88 -6.32
N CYS A 100 -3.68 -2.83 -7.63
CA CYS A 100 -4.65 -3.32 -8.62
C CYS A 100 -4.93 -4.82 -8.46
N GLN A 101 -3.90 -5.62 -8.21
CA GLN A 101 -4.06 -7.05 -7.97
C GLN A 101 -4.92 -7.35 -6.75
N ILE A 102 -4.74 -6.59 -5.69
CA ILE A 102 -5.54 -6.76 -4.48
C ILE A 102 -7.01 -6.45 -4.73
N PHE A 103 -7.33 -5.38 -5.47
CA PHE A 103 -8.70 -5.06 -5.82
C PHE A 103 -9.35 -6.15 -6.69
N LYS A 104 -8.61 -6.75 -7.60
CA LYS A 104 -9.09 -7.86 -8.43
C LYS A 104 -9.48 -9.06 -7.58
N VAL A 105 -8.65 -9.41 -6.60
CA VAL A 105 -8.96 -10.52 -5.68
C VAL A 105 -10.24 -10.26 -4.92
N TRP A 106 -10.45 -9.02 -4.44
CA TRP A 106 -11.62 -8.66 -3.66
C TRP A 106 -12.89 -8.59 -4.49
N CYS A 107 -12.82 -7.94 -5.63
CA CYS A 107 -13.98 -7.70 -6.47
C CYS A 107 -14.30 -8.88 -7.39
N ASN A 108 -13.45 -9.87 -7.44
CA ASN A 108 -13.63 -11.07 -8.27
C ASN A 108 -13.96 -10.75 -9.72
N GLN A 109 -13.26 -9.78 -10.26
CA GLN A 109 -13.46 -9.32 -11.64
C GLN A 109 -12.47 -9.98 -12.59
#